data_5fde6a1f6752c2230eb7e31449cb1031
#
_entry.id   5fde6a1f6752c2230eb7e31449cb1031
#
_cell.length_a   1.000
_cell.length_b   1.000
_cell.length_c   1.000
_cell.angle_alpha   90.00
_cell.angle_beta   90.00
_cell.angle_gamma   90.00
#
_symmetry.space_group_name_H-M   'P 1'
#
loop_
_entity.id
_entity.type
_entity.pdbx_description
1 polymer ?
#
loop_
_entity_poly.entity_id
_entity_poly.type
_entity_poly.pdbx_seq_one_letter_code
_entity_poly.pdbx_strand_id
1 'polypeptide(L)'
;MRSAARPTPGLGVRLGALPVLLLGCHRAADGPPPPGHRFHRIDVHMHISPDGVERAVRLMNEWGIDGAVNLSGMAPGPPRNALERQLAAAAQSGGRIAVFSTPDFKLVLRRPTDYGAAMADQLTEAHRLGAIGLKITKGLGLGYPASDGRHLLAVDDPGLDPLFERAGELGMPVAIHCGDPKAFWKPAAPDNERWDELQAHPEWSFYGSGVPSWQELYDALERRIARHPKTVFIAVHFGDDPEDPDNVGRMLDRYPNMYVDTAARVPEIGRQPQEKMRRFFIKYQDRILFGTDTGIGADQDNMMYGSNGAEPPTRDDEVRFFTETWRYFQTLDRQIDSPTPIQGRWKIDGIGLPEAVLQKVYFDNAARILRWHPPGA
;
A
#
# COMPACT_ATOMS: atom_id res chain seq x y z
N MET A 1 -16.10 85.35 20.96
CA MET A 1 -17.16 86.34 20.58
C MET A 1 -18.08 85.65 19.54
N ARG A 2 -19.35 85.53 19.89
CA ARG A 2 -20.55 85.51 19.07
C ARG A 2 -20.62 84.40 17.95
N SER A 3 -21.43 83.42 18.02
CA SER A 3 -22.87 83.34 18.19
C SER A 3 -23.60 83.03 16.86
N ALA A 4 -24.43 82.05 16.93
CA ALA A 4 -25.71 81.87 16.18
C ALA A 4 -25.60 81.13 14.83
N ALA A 5 -26.51 80.32 14.38
CA ALA A 5 -27.72 79.68 14.91
C ALA A 5 -28.13 78.59 13.87
N ARG A 6 -28.90 77.64 14.34
CA ARG A 6 -29.55 76.56 13.54
C ARG A 6 -30.62 77.16 12.60
N PRO A 7 -31.10 76.35 11.56
CA PRO A 7 -32.16 75.43 11.84
C PRO A 7 -32.12 74.11 10.99
N THR A 8 -32.70 73.04 11.52
CA THR A 8 -33.28 71.86 10.88
C THR A 8 -34.70 72.21 10.32
N PRO A 9 -35.37 71.44 9.44
CA PRO A 9 -35.47 69.97 9.36
C PRO A 9 -35.64 69.44 7.89
N GLY A 10 -35.65 68.09 7.78
CA GLY A 10 -36.10 67.43 6.55
C GLY A 10 -35.98 65.90 6.64
N LEU A 11 -37.00 65.22 7.14
CA LEU A 11 -37.19 63.79 7.09
C LEU A 11 -37.38 63.36 5.61
N GLY A 12 -36.44 62.62 5.10
CA GLY A 12 -36.56 61.93 3.81
C GLY A 12 -36.25 60.42 3.99
N VAL A 13 -37.32 59.63 4.11
CA VAL A 13 -37.21 58.17 4.12
C VAL A 13 -36.77 57.71 2.72
N ARG A 14 -35.57 57.16 2.62
CA ARG A 14 -35.18 56.40 1.42
C ARG A 14 -35.11 54.92 1.80
N LEU A 15 -36.01 54.14 1.20
CA LEU A 15 -35.95 52.68 1.16
C LEU A 15 -34.61 52.24 0.56
N GLY A 16 -33.75 51.68 1.37
CA GLY A 16 -32.54 51.01 0.93
C GLY A 16 -32.92 49.61 0.41
N ALA A 17 -32.62 49.39 -0.86
CA ALA A 17 -32.66 48.06 -1.45
C ALA A 17 -31.51 47.21 -0.84
N LEU A 18 -31.85 46.11 -0.20
CA LEU A 18 -30.89 45.06 0.19
C LEU A 18 -30.31 44.45 -1.11
N PRO A 19 -28.99 44.24 -1.19
CA PRO A 19 -28.43 43.42 -2.25
C PRO A 19 -28.78 41.94 -1.94
N VAL A 20 -29.54 41.34 -2.84
CA VAL A 20 -29.71 39.89 -2.90
C VAL A 20 -28.33 39.28 -3.22
N LEU A 21 -27.71 38.67 -2.23
CA LEU A 21 -26.57 37.77 -2.42
C LEU A 21 -27.09 36.55 -3.22
N LEU A 22 -26.85 36.56 -4.52
CA LEU A 22 -26.94 35.35 -5.35
C LEU A 22 -25.83 34.42 -4.86
N LEU A 23 -26.18 33.45 -3.98
CA LEU A 23 -25.39 32.26 -3.80
C LEU A 23 -25.34 31.55 -5.17
N GLY A 24 -24.23 31.73 -5.86
CA GLY A 24 -23.90 30.94 -7.03
C GLY A 24 -23.77 29.47 -6.58
N CYS A 25 -24.83 28.70 -6.86
CA CYS A 25 -24.69 27.25 -6.92
C CYS A 25 -23.65 26.97 -7.99
N HIS A 26 -22.42 26.64 -7.58
CA HIS A 26 -21.50 25.94 -8.46
C HIS A 26 -22.18 24.60 -8.79
N ARG A 27 -22.83 24.54 -9.96
CA ARG A 27 -23.10 23.27 -10.60
C ARG A 27 -21.78 22.57 -10.75
N ALA A 28 -21.64 21.43 -10.06
CA ALA A 28 -20.61 20.47 -10.38
C ALA A 28 -20.68 20.22 -11.90
N ALA A 29 -19.54 20.23 -12.54
CA ALA A 29 -19.44 19.99 -13.97
C ALA A 29 -20.09 18.62 -14.28
N ASP A 30 -21.14 18.61 -15.11
CA ASP A 30 -21.82 17.42 -15.63
C ASP A 30 -20.93 16.73 -16.69
N GLY A 31 -19.68 16.43 -16.34
CA GLY A 31 -18.82 15.50 -17.07
C GLY A 31 -18.98 14.09 -16.48
N PRO A 32 -18.73 13.03 -17.25
CA PRO A 32 -18.65 11.69 -16.67
C PRO A 32 -17.63 11.75 -15.53
N PRO A 33 -17.92 11.12 -14.37
CA PRO A 33 -16.98 11.08 -13.26
C PRO A 33 -15.62 10.57 -13.77
N PRO A 34 -14.49 11.10 -13.26
CA PRO A 34 -13.19 10.60 -13.65
C PRO A 34 -13.17 9.08 -13.48
N PRO A 35 -12.44 8.33 -14.33
CA PRO A 35 -12.48 6.86 -14.39
C PRO A 35 -12.33 6.15 -13.04
N GLY A 36 -11.84 6.88 -12.03
CA GLY A 36 -11.63 6.41 -10.67
C GLY A 36 -12.88 6.18 -9.81
N HIS A 37 -13.99 6.86 -10.05
CA HIS A 37 -15.14 6.89 -9.11
C HIS A 37 -16.24 5.85 -9.36
N ARG A 38 -16.07 4.98 -10.36
CA ARG A 38 -17.11 3.98 -10.72
C ARG A 38 -17.16 2.80 -9.74
N PHE A 39 -16.06 2.49 -9.05
CA PHE A 39 -15.93 1.32 -8.19
C PHE A 39 -15.47 1.75 -6.79
N HIS A 40 -15.99 1.08 -5.76
CA HIS A 40 -15.39 1.16 -4.44
C HIS A 40 -14.01 0.51 -4.43
N ARG A 41 -13.04 1.11 -3.69
CA ARG A 41 -11.66 0.62 -3.60
C ARG A 41 -11.12 0.69 -2.20
N ILE A 42 -10.47 -0.40 -1.79
CA ILE A 42 -9.57 -0.43 -0.64
C ILE A 42 -8.17 -0.68 -1.17
N ASP A 43 -7.28 0.27 -0.96
CA ASP A 43 -5.86 0.09 -1.22
C ASP A 43 -5.22 -0.58 0.00
N VAL A 44 -4.82 -1.86 -0.14
CA VAL A 44 -4.29 -2.64 0.98
C VAL A 44 -2.81 -2.40 1.25
N HIS A 45 -2.15 -1.51 0.47
CA HIS A 45 -0.72 -1.32 0.56
C HIS A 45 -0.33 0.15 0.33
N MET A 46 -0.40 0.94 1.37
CA MET A 46 0.14 2.29 1.41
C MET A 46 1.11 2.46 2.57
N HIS A 47 2.03 3.41 2.43
CA HIS A 47 2.97 3.83 3.44
C HIS A 47 2.73 5.30 3.79
N ILE A 48 1.97 5.55 4.86
CA ILE A 48 1.51 6.90 5.22
C ILE A 48 2.20 7.33 6.52
N SER A 49 2.96 8.44 6.48
CA SER A 49 3.52 9.02 7.70
C SER A 49 2.42 9.68 8.55
N PRO A 50 2.61 9.85 9.87
CA PRO A 50 1.59 10.48 10.71
C PRO A 50 1.20 11.89 10.24
N ASP A 51 2.12 12.66 9.68
CA ASP A 51 1.92 13.99 9.15
C ASP A 51 1.44 14.00 7.68
N GLY A 52 1.41 12.86 7.01
CA GLY A 52 0.92 12.66 5.65
C GLY A 52 -0.57 12.34 5.53
N VAL A 53 -1.29 12.12 6.65
CA VAL A 53 -2.69 11.63 6.64
C VAL A 53 -3.64 12.55 5.88
N GLU A 54 -3.54 13.87 6.06
CA GLU A 54 -4.39 14.82 5.34
C GLU A 54 -4.16 14.74 3.82
N ARG A 55 -2.89 14.62 3.40
CA ARG A 55 -2.52 14.43 1.98
C ARG A 55 -3.07 13.10 1.45
N ALA A 56 -2.97 12.03 2.24
CA ALA A 56 -3.50 10.72 1.87
C ALA A 56 -5.02 10.78 1.61
N VAL A 57 -5.77 11.45 2.49
CA VAL A 57 -7.22 11.63 2.30
C VAL A 57 -7.55 12.43 1.03
N ARG A 58 -6.77 13.50 0.73
CA ARG A 58 -6.96 14.26 -0.53
C ARG A 58 -6.69 13.38 -1.76
N LEU A 59 -5.59 12.63 -1.77
CA LEU A 59 -5.23 11.71 -2.85
C LEU A 59 -6.29 10.62 -3.02
N MET A 60 -6.75 10.02 -1.94
CA MET A 60 -7.82 9.02 -1.96
C MET A 60 -9.11 9.58 -2.56
N ASN A 61 -9.50 10.82 -2.20
CA ASN A 61 -10.68 11.48 -2.76
C ASN A 61 -10.52 11.71 -4.26
N GLU A 62 -9.38 12.17 -4.70
CA GLU A 62 -9.11 12.47 -6.10
C GLU A 62 -9.14 11.21 -6.98
N TRP A 63 -8.57 10.13 -6.49
CA TRP A 63 -8.42 8.89 -7.27
C TRP A 63 -9.49 7.84 -7.00
N GLY A 64 -10.51 8.16 -6.19
CA GLY A 64 -11.65 7.27 -5.92
C GLY A 64 -11.27 6.04 -5.11
N ILE A 65 -10.45 6.23 -4.06
CA ILE A 65 -10.07 5.22 -3.08
C ILE A 65 -10.85 5.49 -1.80
N ASP A 66 -11.71 4.57 -1.39
CA ASP A 66 -12.58 4.74 -0.23
C ASP A 66 -11.83 4.49 1.07
N GLY A 67 -10.95 3.49 1.09
CA GLY A 67 -10.16 3.11 2.23
C GLY A 67 -8.73 2.74 1.90
N ALA A 68 -7.83 2.89 2.87
CA ALA A 68 -6.44 2.51 2.75
C ALA A 68 -5.94 1.72 3.96
N VAL A 69 -5.06 0.75 3.74
CA VAL A 69 -4.28 0.10 4.78
C VAL A 69 -2.89 0.71 4.81
N ASN A 70 -2.56 1.35 5.92
CA ASN A 70 -1.23 1.88 6.16
C ASN A 70 -0.32 0.79 6.76
N LEU A 71 0.68 0.38 6.00
CA LEU A 71 1.65 -0.64 6.39
C LEU A 71 2.86 -0.07 7.17
N SER A 72 2.85 1.22 7.51
CA SER A 72 3.92 1.88 8.25
C SER A 72 3.68 1.97 9.77
N GLY A 73 2.71 1.23 10.31
CA GLY A 73 2.55 1.07 11.75
C GLY A 73 3.73 0.30 12.33
N MET A 74 4.35 0.81 13.37
CA MET A 74 5.50 0.19 14.05
C MET A 74 5.04 -0.65 15.24
N ALA A 75 5.99 -1.12 16.06
CA ALA A 75 5.68 -1.78 17.32
C ALA A 75 5.07 -0.79 18.33
N PRO A 76 4.16 -1.26 19.20
CA PRO A 76 3.57 -0.46 20.26
C PRO A 76 4.57 -0.17 21.39
N GLY A 77 4.28 0.86 22.19
CA GLY A 77 4.93 1.14 23.44
C GLY A 77 6.19 2.01 23.39
N PRO A 78 6.73 2.30 24.58
CA PRO A 78 7.87 3.19 24.72
C PRO A 78 9.17 2.59 24.12
N PRO A 79 10.17 3.44 23.82
CA PRO A 79 10.16 4.88 24.08
C PRO A 79 9.50 5.72 22.98
N ARG A 80 9.15 5.12 21.85
CA ARG A 80 8.69 5.87 20.66
C ARG A 80 7.19 6.01 20.55
N ASN A 81 6.42 5.08 21.13
CA ASN A 81 4.96 4.97 20.95
C ASN A 81 4.57 5.18 19.46
N ALA A 82 5.30 4.50 18.57
CA ALA A 82 5.22 4.81 17.17
C ALA A 82 3.90 4.31 16.55
N LEU A 83 3.41 3.14 16.98
CA LEU A 83 2.10 2.64 16.58
C LEU A 83 0.99 3.57 17.08
N GLU A 84 1.05 4.00 18.34
CA GLU A 84 0.05 4.87 18.93
C GLU A 84 -0.06 6.20 18.19
N ARG A 85 1.09 6.79 17.80
CA ARG A 85 1.09 8.01 16.97
C ARG A 85 0.47 7.76 15.61
N GLN A 86 0.79 6.62 14.99
CA GLN A 86 0.25 6.26 13.68
C GLN A 86 -1.26 6.04 13.73
N LEU A 87 -1.76 5.36 14.78
CA LEU A 87 -3.19 5.16 15.00
C LEU A 87 -3.93 6.48 15.27
N ALA A 88 -3.33 7.35 16.10
CA ALA A 88 -3.89 8.67 16.39
C ALA A 88 -3.97 9.56 15.14
N ALA A 89 -2.97 9.49 14.26
CA ALA A 89 -2.99 10.19 12.98
C ALA A 89 -4.05 9.59 12.05
N ALA A 90 -4.09 8.26 11.90
CA ALA A 90 -5.05 7.56 11.06
C ALA A 90 -6.51 7.86 11.47
N ALA A 91 -6.79 8.05 12.76
CA ALA A 91 -8.11 8.43 13.25
C ALA A 91 -8.62 9.75 12.65
N GLN A 92 -7.73 10.67 12.25
CA GLN A 92 -8.09 11.94 11.61
C GLN A 92 -8.66 11.74 10.19
N SER A 93 -8.50 10.56 9.60
CA SER A 93 -9.12 10.20 8.31
C SER A 93 -10.62 9.91 8.39
N GLY A 94 -11.22 9.99 9.59
CA GLY A 94 -12.61 9.60 9.80
C GLY A 94 -12.85 8.09 9.66
N GLY A 95 -11.83 7.26 9.92
CA GLY A 95 -11.92 5.79 9.84
C GLY A 95 -11.62 5.21 8.46
N ARG A 96 -11.17 6.02 7.52
CA ARG A 96 -10.81 5.58 6.16
C ARG A 96 -9.41 4.97 6.05
N ILE A 97 -8.57 5.14 7.06
CA ILE A 97 -7.21 4.56 7.09
C ILE A 97 -7.13 3.58 8.26
N ALA A 98 -6.90 2.31 7.92
CA ALA A 98 -6.59 1.26 8.89
C ALA A 98 -5.06 1.08 8.98
N VAL A 99 -4.56 0.54 10.09
CA VAL A 99 -3.12 0.43 10.33
C VAL A 99 -2.73 -1.01 10.62
N PHE A 100 -1.66 -1.49 9.98
CA PHE A 100 -0.96 -2.73 10.34
C PHE A 100 0.23 -2.42 11.24
N SER A 101 0.46 -3.24 12.24
CA SER A 101 1.61 -3.14 13.14
C SER A 101 2.81 -3.90 12.57
N THR A 102 4.02 -3.46 12.89
CA THR A 102 5.27 -4.18 12.60
C THR A 102 5.96 -4.48 13.93
N PRO A 103 6.40 -5.72 14.21
CA PRO A 103 7.04 -6.06 15.47
C PRO A 103 8.44 -5.45 15.61
N ASP A 104 8.95 -5.32 16.83
CA ASP A 104 10.33 -4.89 17.08
C ASP A 104 11.30 -6.05 16.88
N PHE A 105 11.85 -6.20 15.68
CA PHE A 105 12.85 -7.24 15.36
C PHE A 105 14.15 -7.14 16.18
N LYS A 106 14.41 -6.04 16.92
CA LYS A 106 15.52 -5.97 17.87
C LYS A 106 15.35 -6.95 19.04
N LEU A 107 14.13 -7.44 19.26
CA LEU A 107 13.87 -8.49 20.25
C LEU A 107 14.62 -9.78 19.95
N VAL A 108 14.92 -10.09 18.69
CA VAL A 108 15.71 -11.28 18.31
C VAL A 108 17.06 -11.32 19.03
N LEU A 109 17.74 -10.20 19.12
CA LEU A 109 19.01 -10.08 19.85
C LEU A 109 18.85 -9.88 21.35
N ARG A 110 17.78 -9.20 21.78
CA ARG A 110 17.56 -8.88 23.21
C ARG A 110 16.96 -10.05 23.98
N ARG A 111 16.21 -10.92 23.32
CA ARG A 111 15.50 -12.07 23.88
C ARG A 111 15.71 -13.32 22.99
N PRO A 112 16.96 -13.79 22.83
CA PRO A 112 17.29 -14.77 21.81
C PRO A 112 16.58 -16.13 21.97
N THR A 113 16.04 -16.41 23.15
CA THR A 113 15.35 -17.68 23.44
C THR A 113 13.84 -17.62 23.31
N ASP A 114 13.22 -16.41 23.31
CA ASP A 114 11.77 -16.24 23.37
C ASP A 114 11.26 -15.01 22.58
N TYR A 115 12.04 -14.51 21.61
CA TYR A 115 11.67 -13.33 20.81
C TYR A 115 10.33 -13.46 20.08
N GLY A 116 10.00 -14.67 19.59
CA GLY A 116 8.72 -14.89 18.91
C GLY A 116 7.52 -14.73 19.85
N ALA A 117 7.63 -15.24 21.09
CA ALA A 117 6.61 -15.05 22.11
C ALA A 117 6.47 -13.56 22.49
N ALA A 118 7.61 -12.86 22.66
CA ALA A 118 7.61 -11.43 22.94
C ALA A 118 7.00 -10.58 21.81
N MET A 119 7.24 -10.96 20.55
CA MET A 119 6.60 -10.33 19.38
C MET A 119 5.10 -10.64 19.31
N ALA A 120 4.69 -11.84 19.70
CA ALA A 120 3.27 -12.22 19.81
C ALA A 120 2.54 -11.38 20.86
N ASP A 121 3.20 -11.09 22.00
CA ASP A 121 2.66 -10.18 23.03
C ASP A 121 2.54 -8.75 22.48
N GLN A 122 3.54 -8.26 21.74
CA GLN A 122 3.47 -6.95 21.06
C GLN A 122 2.31 -6.91 20.05
N LEU A 123 2.10 -7.97 19.28
CA LEU A 123 0.98 -8.04 18.34
C LEU A 123 -0.37 -8.03 19.06
N THR A 124 -0.48 -8.72 20.22
CA THR A 124 -1.69 -8.70 21.04
C THR A 124 -1.98 -7.29 21.53
N GLU A 125 -0.96 -6.56 21.99
CA GLU A 125 -1.12 -5.16 22.40
C GLU A 125 -1.46 -4.25 21.21
N ALA A 126 -0.82 -4.45 20.05
CA ALA A 126 -1.14 -3.70 18.84
C ALA A 126 -2.61 -3.89 18.41
N HIS A 127 -3.13 -5.12 18.49
CA HIS A 127 -4.54 -5.42 18.25
C HIS A 127 -5.46 -4.69 19.24
N ARG A 128 -5.12 -4.72 20.53
CA ARG A 128 -5.87 -4.01 21.57
C ARG A 128 -5.93 -2.50 21.34
N LEU A 129 -4.86 -1.92 20.78
CA LEU A 129 -4.77 -0.51 20.43
C LEU A 129 -5.53 -0.15 19.15
N GLY A 130 -5.91 -1.12 18.32
CA GLY A 130 -6.69 -0.91 17.10
C GLY A 130 -5.96 -1.20 15.78
N ALA A 131 -4.75 -1.79 15.82
CA ALA A 131 -4.14 -2.32 14.60
C ALA A 131 -4.94 -3.53 14.10
N ILE A 132 -5.15 -3.64 12.78
CA ILE A 132 -5.99 -4.69 12.17
C ILE A 132 -5.20 -5.77 11.43
N GLY A 133 -3.89 -5.69 11.40
CA GLY A 133 -3.01 -6.67 10.73
C GLY A 133 -1.57 -6.52 11.13
N LEU A 134 -0.75 -7.44 10.62
CA LEU A 134 0.68 -7.54 10.85
C LEU A 134 1.43 -7.25 9.54
N LYS A 135 2.39 -6.33 9.54
CA LYS A 135 3.33 -6.13 8.44
C LYS A 135 4.68 -6.75 8.78
N ILE A 136 5.16 -7.58 7.87
CA ILE A 136 6.54 -8.07 7.84
C ILE A 136 7.24 -7.39 6.67
N THR A 137 8.38 -6.74 6.93
CA THR A 137 9.20 -6.07 5.92
C THR A 137 10.27 -7.00 5.36
N LYS A 138 10.81 -6.71 4.18
CA LYS A 138 11.90 -7.47 3.55
C LYS A 138 13.19 -7.54 4.39
N GLY A 139 13.28 -6.74 5.47
CA GLY A 139 14.32 -6.92 6.47
C GLY A 139 14.36 -8.33 7.06
N LEU A 140 13.22 -9.04 7.11
CA LEU A 140 13.18 -10.47 7.40
C LEU A 140 13.70 -11.25 6.18
N GLY A 141 14.83 -11.90 6.34
CA GLY A 141 15.58 -12.59 5.28
C GLY A 141 16.72 -11.76 4.68
N LEU A 142 16.61 -10.43 4.64
CA LEU A 142 17.58 -9.57 3.95
C LEU A 142 18.34 -8.58 4.85
N GLY A 143 17.93 -8.37 6.10
CA GLY A 143 18.58 -7.34 6.92
C GLY A 143 18.54 -7.55 8.42
N TYR A 144 17.57 -8.29 8.97
CA TYR A 144 17.53 -8.51 10.40
C TYR A 144 18.50 -9.63 10.82
N PRO A 145 19.30 -9.42 11.90
CA PRO A 145 20.16 -10.46 12.41
C PRO A 145 19.36 -11.57 13.10
N ALA A 146 19.83 -12.80 12.97
CA ALA A 146 19.37 -13.93 13.76
C ALA A 146 19.83 -13.81 15.21
N SER A 147 19.33 -14.69 16.09
CA SER A 147 19.63 -14.66 17.53
C SER A 147 21.11 -14.89 17.88
N ASP A 148 21.88 -15.49 16.96
CA ASP A 148 23.33 -15.65 17.10
C ASP A 148 24.13 -14.37 16.76
N GLY A 149 23.47 -13.34 16.22
CA GLY A 149 24.06 -12.06 15.81
C GLY A 149 25.03 -12.15 14.62
N ARG A 150 25.11 -13.30 13.94
CA ARG A 150 26.06 -13.58 12.84
C ARG A 150 25.37 -13.82 11.50
N HIS A 151 24.27 -14.54 11.53
CA HIS A 151 23.49 -14.86 10.34
C HIS A 151 22.31 -13.90 10.18
N LEU A 152 21.69 -13.87 9.01
CA LEU A 152 20.42 -13.21 8.80
C LEU A 152 19.28 -14.08 9.35
N LEU A 153 18.28 -13.43 9.92
CA LEU A 153 17.07 -14.09 10.40
C LEU A 153 16.26 -14.59 9.20
N ALA A 154 16.12 -15.90 9.09
CA ALA A 154 15.40 -16.52 7.97
C ALA A 154 13.90 -16.19 8.00
N VAL A 155 13.27 -16.11 6.83
CA VAL A 155 11.82 -15.87 6.71
C VAL A 155 11.02 -16.97 7.43
N ASP A 156 11.47 -18.20 7.35
CA ASP A 156 10.86 -19.39 7.96
C ASP A 156 11.50 -19.81 9.30
N ASP A 157 12.25 -18.92 9.96
CA ASP A 157 12.85 -19.21 11.26
C ASP A 157 11.79 -19.66 12.28
N PRO A 158 11.89 -20.88 12.85
CA PRO A 158 10.86 -21.41 13.75
C PRO A 158 10.67 -20.61 15.03
N GLY A 159 11.68 -19.83 15.45
CA GLY A 159 11.55 -18.93 16.60
C GLY A 159 10.49 -17.84 16.40
N LEU A 160 10.10 -17.55 15.17
CA LEU A 160 9.03 -16.62 14.84
C LEU A 160 7.63 -17.26 14.80
N ASP A 161 7.51 -18.59 14.89
CA ASP A 161 6.21 -19.29 14.79
C ASP A 161 5.16 -18.73 15.76
N PRO A 162 5.47 -18.39 17.03
CA PRO A 162 4.48 -17.82 17.95
C PRO A 162 3.86 -16.50 17.48
N LEU A 163 4.62 -15.66 16.77
CA LEU A 163 4.11 -14.41 16.19
C LEU A 163 3.04 -14.69 15.13
N PHE A 164 3.32 -15.61 14.20
CA PHE A 164 2.41 -15.94 13.10
C PHE A 164 1.18 -16.73 13.58
N GLU A 165 1.34 -17.60 14.57
CA GLU A 165 0.23 -18.28 15.24
C GLU A 165 -0.70 -17.27 15.91
N ARG A 166 -0.14 -16.31 16.65
CA ARG A 166 -0.91 -15.25 17.28
C ARG A 166 -1.66 -14.38 16.27
N ALA A 167 -1.07 -14.06 15.12
CA ALA A 167 -1.78 -13.35 14.05
C ALA A 167 -3.02 -14.13 13.59
N GLY A 168 -2.90 -15.44 13.41
CA GLY A 168 -4.03 -16.33 13.08
C GLY A 168 -5.10 -16.37 14.17
N GLU A 169 -4.71 -16.48 15.44
CA GLU A 169 -5.63 -16.47 16.60
C GLU A 169 -6.43 -15.17 16.70
N LEU A 170 -5.77 -14.02 16.48
CA LEU A 170 -6.40 -12.71 16.50
C LEU A 170 -7.20 -12.40 15.23
N GLY A 171 -7.09 -13.25 14.20
CA GLY A 171 -7.70 -13.00 12.88
C GLY A 171 -7.08 -11.79 12.17
N MET A 172 -5.84 -11.44 12.49
CA MET A 172 -5.06 -10.37 11.86
C MET A 172 -4.33 -10.91 10.62
N PRO A 173 -4.65 -10.47 9.39
CA PRO A 173 -3.89 -10.86 8.22
C PRO A 173 -2.46 -10.35 8.28
N VAL A 174 -1.54 -11.10 7.67
CA VAL A 174 -0.11 -10.81 7.63
C VAL A 174 0.28 -10.35 6.24
N ALA A 175 0.57 -9.06 6.05
CA ALA A 175 1.20 -8.55 4.85
C ALA A 175 2.71 -8.82 4.93
N ILE A 176 3.20 -9.77 4.13
CA ILE A 176 4.58 -10.25 4.18
C ILE A 176 5.34 -9.91 2.89
N HIS A 177 6.47 -9.21 3.06
CA HIS A 177 7.41 -8.83 2.01
C HIS A 177 8.74 -9.52 2.27
N CYS A 178 9.16 -10.41 1.38
CA CYS A 178 10.37 -11.22 1.57
C CYS A 178 11.45 -10.97 0.53
N GLY A 179 11.09 -10.49 -0.65
CA GLY A 179 12.03 -10.31 -1.75
C GLY A 179 11.73 -9.05 -2.57
N ASP A 180 12.60 -8.82 -3.52
CA ASP A 180 12.49 -7.76 -4.53
C ASP A 180 12.54 -8.41 -5.94
N PRO A 181 12.35 -7.66 -7.03
CA PRO A 181 12.48 -8.20 -8.37
C PRO A 181 13.77 -9.00 -8.59
N LYS A 182 13.69 -10.13 -9.28
CA LYS A 182 14.83 -11.04 -9.55
C LYS A 182 16.05 -10.32 -10.14
N ALA A 183 15.81 -9.22 -10.85
CA ALA A 183 16.87 -8.39 -11.41
C ALA A 183 17.79 -7.74 -10.37
N PHE A 184 17.35 -7.58 -9.12
CA PHE A 184 18.19 -7.02 -8.05
C PHE A 184 19.29 -7.99 -7.58
N TRP A 185 19.18 -9.29 -7.92
CA TRP A 185 20.24 -10.30 -7.71
C TRP A 185 21.17 -10.46 -8.91
N LYS A 186 20.97 -9.68 -10.00
CA LYS A 186 21.84 -9.64 -11.17
C LYS A 186 22.78 -8.43 -11.10
N PRO A 187 23.87 -8.41 -11.86
CA PRO A 187 24.75 -7.24 -11.93
C PRO A 187 23.96 -5.96 -12.23
N ALA A 188 24.23 -4.89 -11.49
CA ALA A 188 23.68 -3.57 -11.78
C ALA A 188 24.46 -2.97 -12.98
N ALA A 189 23.98 -3.22 -14.19
CA ALA A 189 24.58 -2.83 -15.45
C ALA A 189 23.50 -2.37 -16.45
N PRO A 190 23.85 -1.63 -17.53
CA PRO A 190 22.88 -1.05 -18.46
C PRO A 190 21.93 -2.05 -19.14
N ASP A 191 22.26 -3.32 -19.18
CA ASP A 191 21.43 -4.43 -19.69
C ASP A 191 20.51 -5.04 -18.61
N ASN A 192 20.64 -4.62 -17.36
CA ASN A 192 19.71 -4.99 -16.30
C ASN A 192 18.37 -4.27 -16.51
N GLU A 193 17.28 -5.01 -16.53
CA GLU A 193 15.94 -4.43 -16.75
C GLU A 193 15.52 -3.41 -15.67
N ARG A 194 16.18 -3.43 -14.51
CA ARG A 194 15.97 -2.51 -13.37
C ARG A 194 17.09 -1.49 -13.24
N TRP A 195 17.83 -1.26 -14.31
CA TRP A 195 19.00 -0.39 -14.30
C TRP A 195 18.70 1.02 -13.78
N ASP A 196 17.60 1.64 -14.21
CA ASP A 196 17.24 3.01 -13.78
C ASP A 196 16.99 3.08 -12.28
N GLU A 197 16.33 2.08 -11.73
CA GLU A 197 16.06 1.94 -10.29
C GLU A 197 17.36 1.69 -9.50
N LEU A 198 18.21 0.77 -9.98
CA LEU A 198 19.48 0.43 -9.34
C LEU A 198 20.55 1.54 -9.47
N GLN A 199 20.43 2.44 -10.46
CA GLN A 199 21.24 3.66 -10.51
C GLN A 199 20.81 4.68 -9.45
N ALA A 200 19.50 4.85 -9.27
CA ALA A 200 18.96 5.75 -8.25
C ALA A 200 19.18 5.21 -6.82
N HIS A 201 19.15 3.89 -6.66
CA HIS A 201 19.23 3.17 -5.41
C HIS A 201 20.23 2.02 -5.46
N PRO A 202 21.56 2.30 -5.49
CA PRO A 202 22.59 1.26 -5.54
C PRO A 202 22.53 0.28 -4.34
N GLU A 203 22.02 0.73 -3.20
CA GLU A 203 21.82 -0.06 -1.99
C GLU A 203 20.73 -1.13 -2.13
N TRP A 204 19.91 -1.09 -3.17
CA TRP A 204 18.90 -2.12 -3.46
C TRP A 204 19.48 -3.31 -4.22
N SER A 205 20.72 -3.23 -4.71
CA SER A 205 21.38 -4.35 -5.36
C SER A 205 21.80 -5.41 -4.35
N PHE A 206 21.35 -6.64 -4.55
CA PHE A 206 21.74 -7.80 -3.79
C PHE A 206 22.85 -8.63 -4.47
N TYR A 207 23.27 -8.23 -5.66
CA TYR A 207 24.33 -8.93 -6.39
C TYR A 207 25.65 -8.90 -5.61
N GLY A 208 26.16 -10.10 -5.26
CA GLY A 208 27.42 -10.21 -4.52
C GLY A 208 27.38 -9.74 -3.06
N SER A 209 26.22 -9.41 -2.51
CA SER A 209 26.07 -8.88 -1.14
C SER A 209 26.17 -9.95 -0.04
N GLY A 210 26.10 -11.25 -0.38
CA GLY A 210 26.12 -12.35 0.58
C GLY A 210 24.78 -12.63 1.27
N VAL A 211 23.70 -11.96 0.88
CA VAL A 211 22.34 -12.30 1.32
C VAL A 211 21.86 -13.59 0.62
N PRO A 212 20.78 -14.24 1.13
CA PRO A 212 20.19 -15.39 0.46
C PRO A 212 19.80 -15.07 -0.99
N SER A 213 19.88 -16.08 -1.85
CA SER A 213 19.38 -15.97 -3.20
C SER A 213 17.87 -15.69 -3.22
N TRP A 214 17.38 -15.14 -4.32
CA TRP A 214 15.95 -14.91 -4.50
C TRP A 214 15.14 -16.21 -4.29
N GLN A 215 15.63 -17.34 -4.82
CA GLN A 215 14.95 -18.63 -4.68
C GLN A 215 14.89 -19.12 -3.23
N GLU A 216 15.96 -18.95 -2.46
CA GLU A 216 15.99 -19.34 -1.04
C GLU A 216 14.97 -18.54 -0.23
N LEU A 217 14.82 -17.23 -0.51
CA LEU A 217 13.81 -16.38 0.14
C LEU A 217 12.39 -16.81 -0.24
N TYR A 218 12.15 -17.08 -1.52
CA TYR A 218 10.85 -17.53 -2.01
C TYR A 218 10.45 -18.88 -1.42
N ASP A 219 11.38 -19.83 -1.37
CA ASP A 219 11.15 -21.15 -0.75
C ASP A 219 10.88 -21.01 0.77
N ALA A 220 11.55 -20.07 1.44
CA ALA A 220 11.31 -19.80 2.85
C ALA A 220 9.93 -19.15 3.09
N LEU A 221 9.48 -18.26 2.19
CA LEU A 221 8.12 -17.74 2.20
C LEU A 221 7.09 -18.85 2.04
N GLU A 222 7.29 -19.77 1.07
CA GLU A 222 6.40 -20.93 0.86
C GLU A 222 6.32 -21.78 2.13
N ARG A 223 7.45 -22.11 2.76
CA ARG A 223 7.48 -22.88 4.02
C ARG A 223 6.79 -22.15 5.17
N ARG A 224 6.93 -20.80 5.26
CA ARG A 224 6.24 -19.99 6.27
C ARG A 224 4.72 -20.08 6.11
N ILE A 225 4.20 -19.88 4.90
CA ILE A 225 2.77 -19.94 4.59
C ILE A 225 2.21 -21.36 4.88
N ALA A 226 2.93 -22.40 4.45
CA ALA A 226 2.54 -23.78 4.65
C ALA A 226 2.43 -24.18 6.13
N ARG A 227 3.32 -23.64 6.97
CA ARG A 227 3.38 -23.97 8.42
C ARG A 227 2.22 -23.36 9.21
N HIS A 228 1.62 -22.28 8.72
CA HIS A 228 0.57 -21.55 9.45
C HIS A 228 -0.76 -21.50 8.67
N PRO A 229 -1.44 -22.64 8.48
CA PRO A 229 -2.66 -22.71 7.64
C PRO A 229 -3.87 -21.94 8.21
N LYS A 230 -3.83 -21.56 9.48
CA LYS A 230 -4.88 -20.74 10.13
C LYS A 230 -4.63 -19.24 10.02
N THR A 231 -3.44 -18.83 9.58
CA THR A 231 -3.05 -17.43 9.41
C THR A 231 -3.25 -17.01 7.97
N VAL A 232 -3.97 -15.92 7.74
CA VAL A 232 -4.13 -15.34 6.41
C VAL A 232 -2.86 -14.56 6.04
N PHE A 233 -2.24 -14.89 4.92
CA PHE A 233 -1.09 -14.18 4.39
C PHE A 233 -1.48 -13.37 3.15
N ILE A 234 -1.07 -12.12 3.12
CA ILE A 234 -1.01 -11.29 1.92
C ILE A 234 0.47 -11.29 1.51
N ALA A 235 0.85 -12.15 0.58
CA ALA A 235 2.16 -12.13 -0.03
C ALA A 235 2.20 -10.92 -0.97
N VAL A 236 2.81 -9.84 -0.51
CA VAL A 236 2.75 -8.53 -1.18
C VAL A 236 3.51 -8.56 -2.51
N HIS A 237 3.38 -7.51 -3.31
CA HIS A 237 4.08 -7.37 -4.59
C HIS A 237 3.86 -8.55 -5.54
N PHE A 238 2.59 -8.98 -5.64
CA PHE A 238 2.18 -10.13 -6.45
C PHE A 238 2.86 -11.44 -6.04
N GLY A 239 2.94 -11.65 -4.71
CA GLY A 239 3.57 -12.85 -4.15
C GLY A 239 5.08 -12.87 -4.26
N ASP A 240 5.73 -11.70 -4.37
CA ASP A 240 7.17 -11.52 -4.61
C ASP A 240 7.69 -12.18 -5.91
N ASP A 241 6.79 -12.63 -6.83
CA ASP A 241 7.18 -13.26 -8.12
C ASP A 241 6.31 -12.78 -9.32
N PRO A 242 6.21 -11.47 -9.57
CA PRO A 242 5.41 -10.93 -10.67
C PRO A 242 5.96 -11.30 -12.06
N GLU A 243 7.22 -11.68 -12.14
CA GLU A 243 7.87 -12.15 -13.36
C GLU A 243 7.40 -13.55 -13.77
N ASP A 244 6.92 -14.37 -12.81
CA ASP A 244 6.38 -15.71 -13.06
C ASP A 244 4.97 -15.91 -12.46
N PRO A 245 3.91 -15.39 -13.11
CA PRO A 245 2.54 -15.58 -12.63
C PRO A 245 2.10 -17.05 -12.52
N ASP A 246 2.71 -17.97 -13.26
CA ASP A 246 2.37 -19.39 -13.16
C ASP A 246 2.84 -19.97 -11.82
N ASN A 247 4.02 -19.56 -11.34
CA ASN A 247 4.51 -19.95 -10.02
C ASN A 247 3.65 -19.33 -8.90
N VAL A 248 3.24 -18.07 -9.03
CA VAL A 248 2.28 -17.45 -8.10
C VAL A 248 0.96 -18.21 -8.09
N GLY A 249 0.46 -18.60 -9.26
CA GLY A 249 -0.76 -19.43 -9.40
C GLY A 249 -0.64 -20.78 -8.72
N ARG A 250 0.52 -21.44 -8.83
CA ARG A 250 0.82 -22.68 -8.12
C ARG A 250 0.70 -22.53 -6.60
N MET A 251 1.24 -21.41 -6.07
CA MET A 251 1.13 -21.08 -4.65
C MET A 251 -0.31 -20.83 -4.23
N LEU A 252 -1.07 -20.07 -5.00
CA LEU A 252 -2.48 -19.79 -4.73
C LEU A 252 -3.35 -21.07 -4.79
N ASP A 253 -3.07 -22.00 -5.71
CA ASP A 253 -3.77 -23.29 -5.79
C ASP A 253 -3.46 -24.17 -4.58
N ARG A 254 -2.22 -24.12 -4.07
CA ARG A 254 -1.75 -24.99 -2.98
C ARG A 254 -2.14 -24.46 -1.59
N TYR A 255 -2.14 -23.15 -1.39
CA TYR A 255 -2.31 -22.55 -0.06
C TYR A 255 -3.58 -21.69 0.01
N PRO A 256 -4.69 -22.23 0.56
CA PRO A 256 -5.96 -21.50 0.65
C PRO A 256 -5.89 -20.26 1.57
N ASN A 257 -4.90 -20.15 2.43
CA ASN A 257 -4.65 -19.02 3.32
C ASN A 257 -3.76 -17.92 2.72
N MET A 258 -3.30 -18.07 1.46
CA MET A 258 -2.50 -17.09 0.77
C MET A 258 -3.36 -16.19 -0.13
N TYR A 259 -3.11 -14.90 -0.09
CA TYR A 259 -3.59 -13.83 -0.98
C TYR A 259 -2.38 -13.09 -1.56
N VAL A 260 -2.57 -12.36 -2.63
CA VAL A 260 -1.55 -11.47 -3.19
C VAL A 260 -2.12 -10.07 -3.39
N ASP A 261 -1.28 -9.05 -3.31
CA ASP A 261 -1.64 -7.70 -3.73
C ASP A 261 -0.98 -7.32 -5.06
N THR A 262 -1.41 -6.21 -5.65
CA THR A 262 -0.89 -5.70 -6.93
C THR A 262 0.16 -4.59 -6.73
N ALA A 263 0.51 -4.28 -5.49
CA ALA A 263 1.32 -3.14 -5.10
C ALA A 263 2.67 -3.11 -5.84
N ALA A 264 2.97 -1.99 -6.48
CA ALA A 264 4.19 -1.71 -7.21
C ALA A 264 4.52 -2.72 -8.34
N ARG A 265 3.57 -3.57 -8.79
CA ARG A 265 3.88 -4.65 -9.75
C ARG A 265 3.02 -4.62 -11.03
N VAL A 266 2.23 -3.57 -11.22
CA VAL A 266 1.52 -3.38 -12.49
C VAL A 266 2.47 -3.36 -13.70
N PRO A 267 3.68 -2.77 -13.62
CA PRO A 267 4.64 -2.86 -14.73
C PRO A 267 5.01 -4.29 -15.13
N GLU A 268 5.33 -5.17 -14.18
CA GLU A 268 5.75 -6.55 -14.49
C GLU A 268 4.59 -7.41 -14.95
N ILE A 269 3.46 -7.37 -14.23
CA ILE A 269 2.29 -8.16 -14.64
C ILE A 269 1.68 -7.64 -15.93
N GLY A 270 1.81 -6.34 -16.21
CA GLY A 270 1.30 -5.70 -17.41
C GLY A 270 2.09 -6.01 -18.69
N ARG A 271 3.38 -6.37 -18.60
CA ARG A 271 4.16 -6.84 -19.76
C ARG A 271 3.94 -8.31 -20.10
N GLN A 272 3.26 -9.05 -19.22
CA GLN A 272 2.88 -10.44 -19.52
C GLN A 272 1.82 -10.49 -20.64
N PRO A 273 1.67 -11.62 -21.33
CA PRO A 273 0.62 -11.74 -22.37
C PRO A 273 -0.77 -11.39 -21.80
N GLN A 274 -1.42 -10.41 -22.41
CA GLN A 274 -2.71 -9.84 -22.00
C GLN A 274 -3.75 -10.90 -21.60
N GLU A 275 -3.99 -11.88 -22.48
CA GLU A 275 -4.97 -12.95 -22.24
C GLU A 275 -4.56 -13.90 -21.10
N LYS A 276 -3.24 -14.11 -20.90
CA LYS A 276 -2.72 -14.89 -19.77
C LYS A 276 -3.10 -14.22 -18.47
N MET A 277 -2.80 -12.91 -18.33
CA MET A 277 -3.07 -12.16 -17.11
C MET A 277 -4.57 -11.98 -16.89
N ARG A 278 -5.34 -11.71 -17.95
CA ARG A 278 -6.81 -11.65 -17.83
C ARG A 278 -7.37 -12.96 -17.25
N ARG A 279 -6.97 -14.13 -17.79
CA ARG A 279 -7.41 -15.44 -17.27
C ARG A 279 -6.91 -15.68 -15.84
N PHE A 280 -5.69 -15.27 -15.52
CA PHE A 280 -5.15 -15.37 -14.17
C PHE A 280 -6.01 -14.62 -13.15
N PHE A 281 -6.31 -13.35 -13.41
CA PHE A 281 -7.16 -12.54 -12.53
C PHE A 281 -8.57 -13.10 -12.39
N ILE A 282 -9.17 -13.59 -13.47
CA ILE A 282 -10.49 -14.24 -13.43
C ILE A 282 -10.45 -15.53 -12.60
N LYS A 283 -9.41 -16.37 -12.78
CA LYS A 283 -9.26 -17.63 -12.02
C LYS A 283 -9.09 -17.34 -10.52
N TYR A 284 -8.25 -16.39 -10.17
CA TYR A 284 -7.90 -16.09 -8.78
C TYR A 284 -8.61 -14.85 -8.21
N GLN A 285 -9.76 -14.48 -8.80
CA GLN A 285 -10.51 -13.26 -8.48
C GLN A 285 -10.84 -13.08 -7.00
N ASP A 286 -10.93 -14.16 -6.22
CA ASP A 286 -11.25 -14.14 -4.79
C ASP A 286 -9.99 -14.08 -3.89
N ARG A 287 -8.80 -13.97 -4.49
CA ARG A 287 -7.50 -14.10 -3.82
C ARG A 287 -6.52 -12.95 -4.15
N ILE A 288 -6.91 -12.05 -5.02
CA ILE A 288 -6.12 -10.88 -5.42
C ILE A 288 -6.71 -9.64 -4.77
N LEU A 289 -5.85 -8.78 -4.24
CA LEU A 289 -6.18 -7.52 -3.57
C LEU A 289 -5.57 -6.35 -4.34
N PHE A 290 -6.28 -5.25 -4.41
CA PHE A 290 -5.75 -4.02 -4.96
C PHE A 290 -4.80 -3.35 -3.95
N GLY A 291 -3.61 -3.00 -4.39
CA GLY A 291 -2.61 -2.26 -3.64
C GLY A 291 -1.76 -1.43 -4.58
N THR A 292 -1.27 -0.28 -4.13
CA THR A 292 -0.46 0.64 -4.94
C THR A 292 1.01 0.71 -4.54
N ASP A 293 1.34 0.53 -3.27
CA ASP A 293 2.63 0.86 -2.66
C ASP A 293 2.95 2.36 -2.74
N THR A 294 1.91 3.18 -2.53
CA THR A 294 2.10 4.63 -2.47
C THR A 294 2.68 5.04 -1.14
N GLY A 295 3.81 5.76 -1.17
CA GLY A 295 4.41 6.42 -0.01
C GLY A 295 3.91 7.85 0.11
N ILE A 296 3.44 8.27 1.30
CA ILE A 296 2.82 9.57 1.52
C ILE A 296 3.40 10.22 2.77
N GLY A 297 4.18 11.29 2.56
CA GLY A 297 4.65 12.17 3.61
C GLY A 297 3.90 13.50 3.65
N ALA A 298 4.38 14.42 4.49
CA ALA A 298 3.80 15.74 4.64
C ALA A 298 3.92 16.61 3.38
N ASP A 299 5.00 16.46 2.65
CA ASP A 299 5.36 17.23 1.47
C ASP A 299 5.58 16.37 0.22
N GLN A 300 5.86 17.01 -0.91
CA GLN A 300 6.05 16.34 -2.19
C GLN A 300 7.34 15.51 -2.22
N ASP A 301 8.38 15.94 -1.51
CA ASP A 301 9.67 15.27 -1.50
C ASP A 301 9.59 13.88 -0.80
N ASN A 302 8.53 13.66 -0.02
CA ASN A 302 8.26 12.42 0.68
C ASN A 302 7.12 11.61 0.05
N MET A 303 6.88 11.79 -1.26
CA MET A 303 5.92 10.98 -2.02
C MET A 303 6.64 9.87 -2.78
N MET A 304 5.93 8.74 -2.98
CA MET A 304 6.37 7.62 -3.81
C MET A 304 5.16 6.97 -4.49
N TYR A 305 5.30 6.56 -5.74
CA TYR A 305 4.26 5.88 -6.51
C TYR A 305 4.76 4.52 -7.02
N GLY A 306 4.73 3.51 -6.14
CA GLY A 306 5.20 2.15 -6.38
C GLY A 306 6.72 1.99 -6.39
N SER A 307 7.46 3.02 -6.75
CA SER A 307 8.92 3.17 -6.64
C SER A 307 9.26 4.65 -6.84
N ASN A 308 10.51 5.02 -6.55
CA ASN A 308 10.99 6.38 -6.75
C ASN A 308 12.37 6.40 -7.41
N GLY A 309 12.67 7.52 -8.09
CA GLY A 309 13.97 7.87 -8.62
C GLY A 309 14.79 8.69 -7.63
N ALA A 310 15.88 9.28 -8.14
CA ALA A 310 16.71 10.21 -7.37
C ALA A 310 15.98 11.53 -7.05
N GLU A 311 15.03 11.92 -7.89
CA GLU A 311 14.23 13.13 -7.73
C GLU A 311 12.83 12.79 -7.21
N PRO A 312 12.22 13.67 -6.39
CA PRO A 312 10.84 13.49 -5.95
C PRO A 312 9.87 13.42 -7.13
N PRO A 313 8.79 12.60 -7.02
CA PRO A 313 7.81 12.49 -8.10
C PRO A 313 7.04 13.79 -8.29
N THR A 314 6.71 14.09 -9.54
CA THR A 314 5.92 15.26 -9.94
C THR A 314 4.41 14.95 -9.90
N ARG A 315 3.59 15.98 -10.11
CA ARG A 315 2.16 15.82 -10.31
C ARG A 315 1.84 14.98 -11.56
N ASP A 316 2.61 15.11 -12.62
CA ASP A 316 2.42 14.33 -13.85
C ASP A 316 2.73 12.85 -13.60
N ASP A 317 3.68 12.53 -12.73
CA ASP A 317 3.97 11.15 -12.30
C ASP A 317 2.78 10.57 -11.54
N GLU A 318 2.17 11.33 -10.64
CA GLU A 318 0.96 10.91 -9.92
C GLU A 318 -0.20 10.63 -10.89
N VAL A 319 -0.48 11.56 -11.79
CA VAL A 319 -1.54 11.42 -12.79
C VAL A 319 -1.31 10.17 -13.65
N ARG A 320 -0.09 9.99 -14.17
CA ARG A 320 0.29 8.81 -14.94
C ARG A 320 0.10 7.54 -14.11
N PHE A 321 0.59 7.50 -12.88
CA PHE A 321 0.54 6.33 -12.01
C PHE A 321 -0.90 5.82 -11.84
N PHE A 322 -1.82 6.68 -11.44
CA PHE A 322 -3.21 6.26 -11.22
C PHE A 322 -3.95 6.03 -12.53
N THR A 323 -3.78 6.89 -13.55
CA THR A 323 -4.47 6.74 -14.83
C THR A 323 -4.09 5.43 -15.51
N GLU A 324 -2.80 5.11 -15.61
CA GLU A 324 -2.33 3.90 -16.28
C GLU A 324 -2.64 2.65 -15.44
N THR A 325 -2.65 2.75 -14.11
CA THR A 325 -3.13 1.67 -13.24
C THR A 325 -4.60 1.36 -13.51
N TRP A 326 -5.46 2.38 -13.61
CA TRP A 326 -6.87 2.15 -13.93
C TRP A 326 -7.05 1.60 -15.34
N ARG A 327 -6.32 2.11 -16.32
CA ARG A 327 -6.34 1.58 -17.71
C ARG A 327 -5.93 0.12 -17.75
N TYR A 328 -4.88 -0.27 -17.02
CA TYR A 328 -4.45 -1.65 -16.95
C TYR A 328 -5.56 -2.62 -16.54
N PHE A 329 -6.27 -2.31 -15.46
CA PHE A 329 -7.33 -3.21 -14.97
C PHE A 329 -8.62 -3.13 -15.78
N GLN A 330 -8.99 -1.95 -16.28
CA GLN A 330 -10.34 -1.65 -16.75
C GLN A 330 -10.51 -1.65 -18.27
N THR A 331 -9.42 -1.59 -19.04
CA THR A 331 -9.47 -1.53 -20.49
C THR A 331 -8.69 -2.67 -21.15
N LEU A 332 -8.94 -2.89 -22.45
CA LEU A 332 -8.15 -3.80 -23.30
C LEU A 332 -7.13 -3.03 -24.13
N ASP A 333 -6.81 -1.81 -23.76
CA ASP A 333 -5.81 -0.99 -24.42
C ASP A 333 -4.46 -1.70 -24.45
N ARG A 334 -3.73 -1.53 -25.54
CA ARG A 334 -2.42 -2.12 -25.72
C ARG A 334 -1.35 -1.06 -25.78
N GLN A 335 -0.12 -1.46 -25.41
CA GLN A 335 1.07 -0.60 -25.49
C GLN A 335 0.89 0.73 -24.75
N ILE A 336 0.16 0.69 -23.62
CA ILE A 336 0.01 1.83 -22.74
C ILE A 336 1.31 2.05 -21.94
N ASP A 337 1.48 3.25 -21.42
CA ASP A 337 2.66 3.58 -20.61
C ASP A 337 2.67 2.80 -19.30
N SER A 338 3.88 2.46 -18.82
CA SER A 338 4.03 1.92 -17.47
C SER A 338 3.60 2.97 -16.45
N PRO A 339 2.81 2.61 -15.42
CA PRO A 339 2.48 3.53 -14.34
C PRO A 339 3.73 3.98 -13.55
N THR A 340 4.77 3.15 -13.50
CA THR A 340 6.03 3.43 -12.79
C THR A 340 7.23 3.17 -13.72
N PRO A 341 7.57 4.11 -14.64
CA PRO A 341 8.57 3.89 -15.71
C PRO A 341 9.98 3.56 -15.20
N ILE A 342 10.34 4.00 -14.00
CA ILE A 342 11.66 3.69 -13.41
C ILE A 342 11.85 2.19 -13.16
N GLN A 343 10.76 1.44 -13.00
CA GLN A 343 10.80 -0.01 -12.82
C GLN A 343 11.12 -0.78 -14.10
N GLY A 344 10.97 -0.14 -15.27
CA GLY A 344 11.32 -0.74 -16.56
C GLY A 344 10.75 0.04 -17.74
N ARG A 345 11.56 0.11 -18.80
CA ARG A 345 11.28 0.90 -20.02
C ARG A 345 10.41 0.14 -21.04
N TRP A 346 9.41 -0.59 -20.58
CA TRP A 346 8.48 -1.32 -21.45
C TRP A 346 7.08 -0.76 -21.37
N LYS A 347 6.31 -1.06 -22.40
CA LYS A 347 4.86 -0.81 -22.43
C LYS A 347 4.13 -1.99 -21.80
N ILE A 348 2.92 -1.76 -21.34
CA ILE A 348 2.05 -2.77 -20.76
C ILE A 348 0.75 -2.88 -21.55
N ASP A 349 0.05 -4.00 -21.41
CA ASP A 349 -1.24 -4.23 -22.03
C ASP A 349 -2.32 -4.35 -20.96
N GLY A 350 -3.40 -3.57 -21.11
CA GLY A 350 -4.55 -3.61 -20.19
C GLY A 350 -5.30 -4.93 -20.28
N ILE A 351 -5.84 -5.41 -19.16
CA ILE A 351 -6.50 -6.73 -19.07
C ILE A 351 -8.02 -6.68 -19.08
N GLY A 352 -8.63 -5.49 -19.02
CA GLY A 352 -10.07 -5.27 -19.18
C GLY A 352 -10.94 -6.23 -18.37
N LEU A 353 -10.75 -6.27 -17.05
CA LEU A 353 -11.46 -7.20 -16.19
C LEU A 353 -12.97 -6.97 -16.19
N PRO A 354 -13.81 -8.03 -16.12
CA PRO A 354 -15.23 -7.90 -15.89
C PRO A 354 -15.52 -7.12 -14.60
N GLU A 355 -16.60 -6.34 -14.57
CA GLU A 355 -16.98 -5.52 -13.41
C GLU A 355 -17.07 -6.32 -12.11
N ALA A 356 -17.65 -7.51 -12.14
CA ALA A 356 -17.74 -8.38 -10.97
C ALA A 356 -16.36 -8.83 -10.45
N VAL A 357 -15.36 -8.97 -11.34
CA VAL A 357 -13.98 -9.28 -10.94
C VAL A 357 -13.29 -8.04 -10.40
N LEU A 358 -13.48 -6.88 -11.03
CA LEU A 358 -12.99 -5.59 -10.53
C LEU A 358 -13.49 -5.32 -9.11
N GLN A 359 -14.78 -5.48 -8.86
CA GLN A 359 -15.39 -5.29 -7.53
C GLN A 359 -14.69 -6.15 -6.47
N LYS A 360 -14.44 -7.43 -6.76
CA LYS A 360 -13.73 -8.33 -5.85
C LYS A 360 -12.29 -7.89 -5.59
N VAL A 361 -11.54 -7.60 -6.65
CA VAL A 361 -10.12 -7.21 -6.55
C VAL A 361 -9.98 -5.86 -5.84
N TYR A 362 -10.84 -4.90 -6.18
CA TYR A 362 -10.78 -3.56 -5.65
C TYR A 362 -11.29 -3.43 -4.21
N PHE A 363 -12.29 -4.23 -3.83
CA PHE A 363 -12.99 -3.99 -2.56
C PHE A 363 -13.32 -5.27 -1.78
N ASP A 364 -14.13 -6.20 -2.34
CA ASP A 364 -14.78 -7.24 -1.57
C ASP A 364 -13.79 -8.17 -0.86
N ASN A 365 -12.69 -8.51 -1.53
CA ASN A 365 -11.66 -9.38 -0.95
C ASN A 365 -10.99 -8.72 0.24
N ALA A 366 -10.61 -7.45 0.11
CA ALA A 366 -9.99 -6.69 1.19
C ALA A 366 -10.96 -6.54 2.37
N ALA A 367 -12.19 -6.08 2.13
CA ALA A 367 -13.21 -5.93 3.18
C ALA A 367 -13.43 -7.24 3.95
N ARG A 368 -13.48 -8.37 3.23
CA ARG A 368 -13.69 -9.71 3.81
C ARG A 368 -12.52 -10.16 4.69
N ILE A 369 -11.27 -10.09 4.21
CA ILE A 369 -10.12 -10.61 4.97
C ILE A 369 -9.69 -9.67 6.09
N LEU A 370 -9.86 -8.37 5.91
CA LEU A 370 -9.57 -7.35 6.93
C LEU A 370 -10.68 -7.24 7.97
N ARG A 371 -11.89 -7.77 7.69
CA ARG A 371 -13.10 -7.55 8.50
C ARG A 371 -13.35 -6.08 8.77
N TRP A 372 -13.07 -5.26 7.77
CA TRP A 372 -13.12 -3.81 7.87
C TRP A 372 -13.74 -3.21 6.61
N HIS A 373 -14.61 -2.23 6.83
CA HIS A 373 -15.26 -1.46 5.77
C HIS A 373 -14.98 0.02 6.04
N PRO A 374 -14.36 0.73 5.09
CA PRO A 374 -14.21 2.16 5.23
C PRO A 374 -15.57 2.84 5.25
N PRO A 375 -15.76 3.90 6.05
CA PRO A 375 -17.02 4.63 6.11
C PRO A 375 -17.42 5.20 4.75
N GLY A 376 -18.69 4.98 4.36
CA GLY A 376 -19.26 5.50 3.10
C GLY A 376 -19.06 4.64 1.86
N ALA A 377 -18.39 3.48 1.99
CA ALA A 377 -18.21 2.53 0.91
C ALA A 377 -19.26 1.42 0.91
#